data_35ed91093a9cc897d51af6aeef5fe98d
#
_entry.id   35ed91093a9cc897d51af6aeef5fe98d
#
_cell.length_a   1.000
_cell.length_b   1.000
_cell.length_c   1.000
_cell.angle_alpha   90.00
_cell.angle_beta   90.00
_cell.angle_gamma   90.00
#
_symmetry.space_group_name_H-M   'P 1'
#
loop_
_entity.id
_entity.type
_entity.pdbx_description
1 polymer ?
#
loop_
_entity_poly.entity_id
_entity_poly.type
_entity_poly.pdbx_seq_one_letter_code
_entity_poly.pdbx_strand_id
1 'polypeptide(L)'
;ENYLSNLSYIESIDIHKAGFVNIILTKDYISKYLNKIYILENIYTKTNKQKINIEFVSANPTGPIHVAHLRGAVLGDVLSSILKRIGHDVTREYYVNDAGSQIKILGNSLFKRYQELCGKNIQLLDGEYPGNYLIEIAEEIKNLDNEKWLSVKDSNEVQSYFEQYAVKYLIKKINDDLLLLNIKFDQFTFESKIVKNNLINKVFTILKDKNLIYEGILDKPLTVDSEDWEPRKQLLFRSTIFSDDNDRAFQKSNGEWTYFANDAAYHFDKYKRGYD
;
A
#
# COMPACT_ATOMS: atom_id res chain seq x y z
N GLU A 1 -24.62 -34.94 -23.86
CA GLU A 1 -24.60 -36.23 -23.14
C GLU A 1 -23.56 -37.16 -23.77
N ASN A 2 -23.71 -37.56 -25.04
CA ASN A 2 -22.84 -38.55 -25.75
C ASN A 2 -21.33 -38.19 -25.71
N TYR A 3 -20.94 -36.94 -25.65
CA TYR A 3 -19.52 -36.55 -25.57
C TYR A 3 -18.94 -36.83 -24.18
N LEU A 4 -19.68 -36.48 -23.13
CA LEU A 4 -19.22 -36.63 -21.73
C LEU A 4 -19.24 -38.08 -21.27
N SER A 5 -20.21 -38.86 -21.73
CA SER A 5 -20.35 -40.33 -21.39
C SER A 5 -19.17 -41.19 -21.84
N ASN A 6 -18.40 -40.72 -22.84
CA ASN A 6 -17.23 -41.40 -23.36
C ASN A 6 -15.95 -41.15 -22.55
N LEU A 7 -16.01 -40.27 -21.54
CA LEU A 7 -14.85 -39.96 -20.72
C LEU A 7 -14.67 -41.00 -19.60
N SER A 8 -13.56 -41.64 -19.57
CA SER A 8 -13.27 -42.80 -18.66
C SER A 8 -13.33 -42.46 -17.16
N TYR A 9 -13.34 -41.19 -16.83
CA TYR A 9 -13.43 -40.69 -15.44
C TYR A 9 -14.85 -40.30 -15.02
N ILE A 10 -15.84 -40.44 -15.91
CA ILE A 10 -17.25 -40.20 -15.61
C ILE A 10 -17.96 -41.53 -15.41
N GLU A 11 -18.60 -41.72 -14.28
CA GLU A 11 -19.40 -42.89 -13.93
C GLU A 11 -20.82 -42.76 -14.46
N SER A 12 -21.46 -41.61 -14.30
CA SER A 12 -22.80 -41.34 -14.79
C SER A 12 -23.06 -39.86 -14.98
N ILE A 13 -24.04 -39.54 -15.84
CA ILE A 13 -24.54 -38.21 -16.11
C ILE A 13 -26.05 -38.23 -15.99
N ASP A 14 -26.61 -37.29 -15.26
CA ASP A 14 -28.06 -37.04 -15.18
C ASP A 14 -28.36 -35.59 -15.56
N ILE A 15 -29.27 -35.41 -16.49
CA ILE A 15 -29.69 -34.09 -16.98
C ILE A 15 -31.06 -33.75 -16.38
N HIS A 16 -31.08 -32.83 -15.44
CA HIS A 16 -32.32 -32.36 -14.81
C HIS A 16 -33.09 -31.44 -15.75
N LYS A 17 -34.43 -31.53 -15.72
CA LYS A 17 -35.35 -30.70 -16.56
C LYS A 17 -35.14 -29.18 -16.41
N ALA A 18 -34.59 -28.73 -15.30
CA ALA A 18 -34.26 -27.33 -15.04
C ALA A 18 -32.92 -26.87 -15.66
N GLY A 19 -32.26 -27.70 -16.48
CA GLY A 19 -31.02 -27.37 -17.19
C GLY A 19 -29.75 -27.69 -16.43
N PHE A 20 -29.81 -28.34 -15.26
CA PHE A 20 -28.62 -28.81 -14.54
C PHE A 20 -28.11 -30.10 -15.11
N VAL A 21 -26.80 -30.22 -15.23
CA VAL A 21 -26.10 -31.47 -15.60
C VAL A 21 -25.36 -31.96 -14.36
N ASN A 22 -25.83 -33.09 -13.78
CA ASN A 22 -25.20 -33.72 -12.65
C ASN A 22 -24.23 -34.78 -13.18
N ILE A 23 -22.98 -34.73 -12.76
CA ILE A 23 -21.91 -35.63 -13.21
C ILE A 23 -21.40 -36.38 -11.98
N ILE A 24 -21.39 -37.70 -12.03
CA ILE A 24 -20.77 -38.54 -11.03
C ILE A 24 -19.42 -39.01 -11.59
N LEU A 25 -18.36 -38.76 -10.85
CA LEU A 25 -17.00 -39.16 -11.21
C LEU A 25 -16.69 -40.53 -10.65
N THR A 26 -15.87 -41.30 -11.37
CA THR A 26 -15.42 -42.63 -10.89
C THR A 26 -14.58 -42.51 -9.61
N LYS A 27 -14.73 -43.47 -8.70
CA LYS A 27 -13.94 -43.51 -7.45
C LYS A 27 -12.44 -43.55 -7.71
N ASP A 28 -12.01 -44.26 -8.77
CA ASP A 28 -10.61 -44.33 -9.17
C ASP A 28 -10.06 -42.96 -9.57
N TYR A 29 -10.82 -42.18 -10.34
CA TYR A 29 -10.43 -40.84 -10.71
C TYR A 29 -10.31 -39.90 -9.49
N ILE A 30 -11.32 -39.93 -8.59
CA ILE A 30 -11.31 -39.17 -7.36
C ILE A 30 -10.09 -39.51 -6.50
N SER A 31 -9.83 -40.82 -6.32
CA SER A 31 -8.68 -41.31 -5.54
C SER A 31 -7.34 -40.84 -6.13
N LYS A 32 -7.16 -40.97 -7.44
CA LYS A 32 -5.96 -40.51 -8.14
C LYS A 32 -5.79 -38.99 -8.02
N TYR A 33 -6.88 -38.23 -8.12
CA TYR A 33 -6.85 -36.77 -8.01
C TYR A 33 -6.50 -36.34 -6.58
N LEU A 34 -7.09 -36.96 -5.55
CA LEU A 34 -6.78 -36.71 -4.15
C LEU A 34 -5.30 -37.01 -3.83
N ASN A 35 -4.76 -38.12 -4.38
CA ASN A 35 -3.35 -38.43 -4.24
C ASN A 35 -2.44 -37.35 -4.85
N LYS A 36 -2.80 -36.78 -6.01
CA LYS A 36 -2.07 -35.67 -6.62
C LYS A 36 -2.09 -34.42 -5.72
N ILE A 37 -3.24 -34.11 -5.11
CA ILE A 37 -3.36 -33.01 -4.15
C ILE A 37 -2.49 -33.27 -2.92
N TYR A 38 -2.53 -34.52 -2.40
CA TYR A 38 -1.80 -34.89 -1.20
C TYR A 38 -0.27 -34.77 -1.35
N ILE A 39 0.28 -35.17 -2.49
CA ILE A 39 1.72 -35.05 -2.78
C ILE A 39 2.12 -33.65 -3.25
N LEU A 40 1.22 -32.68 -3.17
CA LEU A 40 1.45 -31.25 -3.53
C LEU A 40 1.91 -31.08 -4.99
N GLU A 41 1.62 -32.00 -5.90
CA GLU A 41 1.81 -31.74 -7.31
C GLU A 41 1.01 -30.50 -7.72
N ASN A 42 1.65 -29.55 -8.45
CA ASN A 42 0.99 -28.40 -9.00
C ASN A 42 -0.07 -28.82 -10.03
N ILE A 43 -1.31 -28.92 -9.57
CA ILE A 43 -2.45 -29.30 -10.40
C ILE A 43 -2.75 -28.23 -11.46
N TYR A 44 -2.35 -27.01 -11.16
CA TYR A 44 -2.51 -25.84 -12.02
C TYR A 44 -1.12 -25.31 -12.38
N THR A 45 -0.52 -25.83 -13.44
CA THR A 45 0.70 -25.26 -14.01
C THR A 45 0.32 -24.26 -15.08
N LYS A 46 0.65 -22.99 -14.85
CA LYS A 46 0.53 -21.96 -15.89
C LYS A 46 1.76 -22.01 -16.79
N THR A 47 1.53 -21.97 -18.10
CA THR A 47 2.61 -21.98 -19.09
C THR A 47 3.38 -20.65 -19.13
N ASN A 48 2.74 -19.54 -18.75
CA ASN A 48 3.36 -18.20 -18.69
C ASN A 48 3.44 -17.72 -17.23
N LYS A 49 4.60 -17.94 -16.61
CA LYS A 49 4.91 -17.40 -15.28
C LYS A 49 5.17 -15.90 -15.39
N GLN A 50 4.39 -15.11 -14.66
CA GLN A 50 4.58 -13.66 -14.53
C GLN A 50 5.18 -13.32 -13.18
N LYS A 51 5.89 -12.20 -13.09
CA LYS A 51 6.37 -11.61 -11.85
C LYS A 51 5.39 -10.53 -11.43
N ILE A 52 4.57 -10.82 -10.43
CA ILE A 52 3.45 -9.98 -10.02
C ILE A 52 3.75 -9.30 -8.69
N ASN A 53 3.49 -8.00 -8.61
CA ASN A 53 3.49 -7.25 -7.37
C ASN A 53 2.05 -7.01 -6.92
N ILE A 54 1.73 -7.39 -5.68
CA ILE A 54 0.44 -7.10 -5.06
C ILE A 54 0.69 -6.21 -3.86
N GLU A 55 0.29 -4.95 -3.99
CA GLU A 55 0.28 -3.98 -2.92
C GLU A 55 -1.08 -3.99 -2.24
N PHE A 56 -1.08 -4.08 -0.92
CA PHE A 56 -2.31 -4.05 -0.14
C PHE A 56 -2.06 -3.57 1.30
N VAL A 57 -3.12 -3.21 2.00
CA VAL A 57 -3.14 -2.49 3.28
C VAL A 57 -2.59 -1.07 3.11
N SER A 58 -1.30 -0.90 2.98
CA SER A 58 -0.57 0.36 2.80
C SER A 58 -1.15 1.52 3.64
N ALA A 59 -1.58 1.21 4.87
CA ALA A 59 -2.12 2.18 5.80
C ALA A 59 -1.01 3.14 6.25
N ASN A 60 -1.34 4.44 6.36
CA ASN A 60 -0.41 5.43 6.87
C ASN A 60 0.01 5.08 8.29
N PRO A 61 1.31 5.15 8.63
CA PRO A 61 1.82 4.80 9.95
C PRO A 61 1.56 5.94 10.97
N THR A 62 0.29 6.36 11.05
CA THR A 62 -0.17 7.43 11.95
C THR A 62 -0.99 6.90 13.12
N GLY A 63 -1.20 5.59 13.18
CA GLY A 63 -1.91 4.90 14.25
C GLY A 63 -2.05 3.41 13.99
N PRO A 64 -2.67 2.66 14.92
CA PRO A 64 -2.97 1.25 14.75
C PRO A 64 -3.91 1.01 13.55
N ILE A 65 -3.83 -0.19 12.97
CA ILE A 65 -4.80 -0.62 11.94
C ILE A 65 -6.17 -0.89 12.58
N HIS A 66 -7.20 -0.78 11.76
CA HIS A 66 -8.58 -1.03 12.17
C HIS A 66 -9.29 -1.96 11.17
N VAL A 67 -10.51 -2.37 11.47
CA VAL A 67 -11.27 -3.38 10.70
C VAL A 67 -11.38 -3.09 9.21
N ALA A 68 -11.44 -1.82 8.79
CA ALA A 68 -11.48 -1.47 7.37
C ALA A 68 -10.16 -1.84 6.64
N HIS A 69 -9.01 -1.70 7.31
CA HIS A 69 -7.73 -2.15 6.77
C HIS A 69 -7.67 -3.68 6.65
N LEU A 70 -8.26 -4.41 7.59
CA LEU A 70 -8.27 -5.87 7.60
C LEU A 70 -8.99 -6.47 6.39
N ARG A 71 -10.04 -5.81 5.89
CA ARG A 71 -10.71 -6.24 4.66
C ARG A 71 -9.73 -6.27 3.47
N GLY A 72 -8.97 -5.21 3.28
CA GLY A 72 -7.94 -5.13 2.24
C GLY A 72 -6.82 -6.15 2.45
N ALA A 73 -6.43 -6.36 3.73
CA ALA A 73 -5.41 -7.31 4.11
C ALA A 73 -5.77 -8.74 3.73
N VAL A 74 -6.97 -9.20 4.08
CA VAL A 74 -7.46 -10.54 3.74
C VAL A 74 -7.57 -10.72 2.24
N LEU A 75 -8.15 -9.74 1.52
CA LEU A 75 -8.30 -9.81 0.07
C LEU A 75 -6.93 -9.92 -0.63
N GLY A 76 -5.97 -9.07 -0.25
CA GLY A 76 -4.63 -9.06 -0.83
C GLY A 76 -3.86 -10.35 -0.56
N ASP A 77 -3.95 -10.90 0.66
CA ASP A 77 -3.30 -12.15 1.02
C ASP A 77 -3.87 -13.35 0.26
N VAL A 78 -5.21 -13.46 0.20
CA VAL A 78 -5.89 -14.54 -0.53
C VAL A 78 -5.56 -14.47 -2.02
N LEU A 79 -5.64 -13.27 -2.63
CA LEU A 79 -5.29 -13.07 -4.03
C LEU A 79 -3.83 -13.47 -4.31
N SER A 80 -2.91 -13.03 -3.45
CA SER A 80 -1.49 -13.40 -3.54
C SER A 80 -1.29 -14.90 -3.46
N SER A 81 -2.00 -15.56 -2.54
CA SER A 81 -1.93 -17.01 -2.34
C SER A 81 -2.46 -17.79 -3.55
N ILE A 82 -3.58 -17.35 -4.13
CA ILE A 82 -4.16 -17.95 -5.34
C ILE A 82 -3.18 -17.81 -6.52
N LEU A 83 -2.64 -16.61 -6.75
CA LEU A 83 -1.71 -16.37 -7.85
C LEU A 83 -0.40 -17.16 -7.68
N LYS A 84 0.14 -17.27 -6.46
CA LYS A 84 1.26 -18.19 -6.17
C LYS A 84 0.90 -19.64 -6.46
N ARG A 85 -0.31 -20.07 -6.08
CA ARG A 85 -0.78 -21.44 -6.28
C ARG A 85 -0.90 -21.82 -7.76
N ILE A 86 -1.29 -20.89 -8.62
CA ILE A 86 -1.38 -21.13 -10.07
C ILE A 86 -0.05 -20.87 -10.81
N GLY A 87 1.06 -20.65 -10.08
CA GLY A 87 2.42 -20.69 -10.60
C GLY A 87 3.06 -19.35 -10.92
N HIS A 88 2.45 -18.22 -10.56
CA HIS A 88 3.10 -16.92 -10.68
C HIS A 88 4.15 -16.69 -9.59
N ASP A 89 5.11 -15.79 -9.88
CA ASP A 89 6.04 -15.25 -8.90
C ASP A 89 5.45 -13.98 -8.28
N VAL A 90 4.92 -14.10 -7.07
CA VAL A 90 4.15 -13.01 -6.44
C VAL A 90 4.91 -12.44 -5.26
N THR A 91 5.09 -11.13 -5.28
CA THR A 91 5.62 -10.34 -4.17
C THR A 91 4.47 -9.59 -3.50
N ARG A 92 4.31 -9.76 -2.19
CA ARG A 92 3.39 -9.01 -1.34
C ARG A 92 4.11 -7.75 -0.86
N GLU A 93 3.61 -6.59 -1.22
CA GLU A 93 4.24 -5.32 -0.90
C GLU A 93 3.34 -4.44 -0.04
N TYR A 94 3.96 -3.78 0.93
CA TYR A 94 3.37 -2.75 1.76
C TYR A 94 4.06 -1.42 1.43
N TYR A 95 3.32 -0.42 0.96
CA TYR A 95 3.83 0.93 0.78
C TYR A 95 3.70 1.71 2.09
N VAL A 96 4.80 2.25 2.58
CA VAL A 96 4.87 3.03 3.81
C VAL A 96 4.98 4.50 3.45
N ASN A 97 3.92 5.26 3.69
CA ASN A 97 3.95 6.72 3.59
C ASN A 97 4.60 7.28 4.86
N ASP A 98 5.92 7.35 4.88
CA ASP A 98 6.75 7.81 5.99
C ASP A 98 7.23 9.25 5.82
N ALA A 99 6.56 10.05 4.98
CA ALA A 99 6.89 11.42 4.68
C ALA A 99 5.66 12.35 4.69
N GLY A 100 5.89 13.65 4.58
CA GLY A 100 4.82 14.64 4.45
C GLY A 100 4.28 15.18 5.78
N SER A 101 3.19 15.96 5.67
CA SER A 101 2.64 16.73 6.80
C SER A 101 2.09 15.85 7.93
N GLN A 102 1.47 14.71 7.61
CA GLN A 102 0.91 13.81 8.62
C GLN A 102 1.99 13.23 9.53
N ILE A 103 3.14 12.88 8.98
CA ILE A 103 4.27 12.35 9.76
C ILE A 103 4.88 13.45 10.66
N LYS A 104 4.95 14.68 10.16
CA LYS A 104 5.38 15.83 10.98
C LYS A 104 4.43 16.07 12.17
N ILE A 105 3.12 16.03 11.93
CA ILE A 105 2.11 16.17 12.99
C ILE A 105 2.24 15.01 13.99
N LEU A 106 2.43 13.79 13.51
CA LEU A 106 2.63 12.61 14.36
C LEU A 106 3.86 12.77 15.27
N GLY A 107 5.01 13.16 14.70
CA GLY A 107 6.24 13.41 15.46
C GLY A 107 6.07 14.50 16.52
N ASN A 108 5.42 15.61 16.16
CA ASN A 108 5.09 16.67 17.11
C ASN A 108 4.19 16.19 18.24
N SER A 109 3.13 15.43 17.90
CA SER A 109 2.20 14.88 18.90
C SER A 109 2.93 13.94 19.86
N LEU A 110 3.80 13.09 19.34
CA LEU A 110 4.61 12.17 20.16
C LEU A 110 5.59 12.93 21.06
N PHE A 111 6.26 13.97 20.54
CA PHE A 111 7.15 14.79 21.35
C PHE A 111 6.40 15.49 22.50
N LYS A 112 5.20 15.99 22.26
CA LYS A 112 4.35 16.57 23.31
C LYS A 112 4.00 15.55 24.39
N ARG A 113 3.63 14.30 24.01
CA ARG A 113 3.38 13.22 24.97
C ARG A 113 4.63 12.90 25.81
N TYR A 114 5.80 12.89 25.17
CA TYR A 114 7.07 12.73 25.89
C TYR A 114 7.33 13.89 26.87
N GLN A 115 7.06 15.14 26.49
CA GLN A 115 7.19 16.30 27.37
C GLN A 115 6.22 16.23 28.57
N GLU A 116 4.97 15.79 28.36
CA GLU A 116 4.00 15.56 29.44
C GLU A 116 4.53 14.54 30.46
N LEU A 117 5.06 13.41 29.99
CA LEU A 117 5.67 12.39 30.84
C LEU A 117 6.90 12.89 31.62
N CYS A 118 7.61 13.89 31.07
CA CYS A 118 8.72 14.58 31.75
C CYS A 118 8.27 15.75 32.64
N GLY A 119 6.97 15.85 32.95
CA GLY A 119 6.45 16.83 33.91
C GLY A 119 6.19 18.22 33.31
N LYS A 120 6.18 18.38 31.99
CA LYS A 120 5.79 19.64 31.34
C LYS A 120 4.27 19.72 31.20
N ASN A 121 3.71 20.89 31.44
CA ASN A 121 2.29 21.16 31.21
C ASN A 121 2.10 21.53 29.74
N ILE A 122 1.82 20.57 28.90
CA ILE A 122 1.64 20.71 27.44
C ILE A 122 0.25 20.22 27.07
N GLN A 123 -0.38 20.88 26.10
CA GLN A 123 -1.66 20.43 25.54
C GLN A 123 -1.51 20.12 24.05
N LEU A 124 -2.19 19.09 23.59
CA LEU A 124 -2.33 18.81 22.16
C LEU A 124 -3.23 19.88 21.53
N LEU A 125 -2.88 20.29 20.32
CA LEU A 125 -3.66 21.23 19.53
C LEU A 125 -4.66 20.49 18.64
N ASP A 126 -5.64 21.23 18.12
CA ASP A 126 -6.57 20.68 17.11
C ASP A 126 -5.78 20.22 15.87
N GLY A 127 -6.12 19.02 15.40
CA GLY A 127 -5.43 18.38 14.28
C GLY A 127 -4.22 17.52 14.66
N GLU A 128 -3.79 17.54 15.93
CA GLU A 128 -2.75 16.62 16.43
C GLU A 128 -3.35 15.24 16.82
N TYR A 129 -2.50 14.22 16.88
CA TYR A 129 -2.93 12.84 17.17
C TYR A 129 -3.14 12.64 18.68
N PRO A 130 -4.37 12.38 19.15
CA PRO A 130 -4.65 12.27 20.59
C PRO A 130 -4.51 10.83 21.14
N GLY A 131 -4.25 9.85 20.29
CA GLY A 131 -4.36 8.43 20.62
C GLY A 131 -3.43 7.98 21.77
N ASN A 132 -3.94 7.08 22.63
CA ASN A 132 -3.19 6.55 23.78
C ASN A 132 -1.92 5.78 23.37
N TYR A 133 -1.89 5.22 22.13
CA TYR A 133 -0.71 4.56 21.60
C TYR A 133 0.54 5.47 21.59
N LEU A 134 0.36 6.80 21.48
CA LEU A 134 1.48 7.75 21.56
C LEU A 134 2.06 7.86 22.97
N ILE A 135 1.26 7.61 24.01
CA ILE A 135 1.72 7.58 25.38
C ILE A 135 2.66 6.39 25.56
N GLU A 136 2.26 5.21 25.08
CA GLU A 136 3.10 3.99 25.12
C GLU A 136 4.45 4.20 24.43
N ILE A 137 4.43 4.85 23.25
CA ILE A 137 5.66 5.16 22.49
C ILE A 137 6.52 6.18 23.26
N ALA A 138 5.89 7.20 23.84
CA ALA A 138 6.59 8.23 24.62
C ALA A 138 7.24 7.66 25.90
N GLU A 139 6.55 6.70 26.58
CA GLU A 139 7.11 5.98 27.72
C GLU A 139 8.34 5.15 27.33
N GLU A 140 8.29 4.47 26.17
CA GLU A 140 9.44 3.72 25.65
C GLU A 140 10.64 4.64 25.41
N ILE A 141 10.40 5.80 24.75
CA ILE A 141 11.46 6.80 24.51
C ILE A 141 12.02 7.34 25.83
N LYS A 142 11.14 7.65 26.80
CA LYS A 142 11.57 8.14 28.10
C LYS A 142 12.43 7.10 28.87
N ASN A 143 12.07 5.83 28.78
CA ASN A 143 12.84 4.76 29.40
C ASN A 143 14.21 4.57 28.73
N LEU A 144 14.34 4.81 27.43
CA LEU A 144 15.59 4.70 26.68
C LEU A 144 16.51 5.92 26.86
N ASP A 145 15.93 7.10 26.74
CA ASP A 145 16.66 8.37 26.60
C ASP A 145 16.52 9.30 27.81
N ASN A 146 15.75 8.93 28.84
CA ASN A 146 15.39 9.77 29.99
C ASN A 146 14.82 11.14 29.53
N GLU A 147 15.42 12.25 29.95
CA GLU A 147 15.00 13.63 29.60
C GLU A 147 15.90 14.27 28.53
N LYS A 148 16.72 13.48 27.83
CA LYS A 148 17.68 13.94 26.83
C LYS A 148 17.08 14.94 25.85
N TRP A 149 15.90 14.63 25.30
CA TRP A 149 15.27 15.40 24.23
C TRP A 149 14.69 16.74 24.68
N LEU A 150 14.57 16.99 25.99
CA LEU A 150 14.22 18.31 26.52
C LEU A 150 15.38 19.32 26.45
N SER A 151 16.61 18.84 26.37
CA SER A 151 17.83 19.66 26.38
C SER A 151 18.41 19.91 24.96
N VAL A 152 17.96 19.17 23.95
CA VAL A 152 18.42 19.33 22.56
C VAL A 152 17.91 20.64 22.00
N LYS A 153 18.82 21.52 21.54
CA LYS A 153 18.48 22.84 21.02
C LYS A 153 18.04 22.83 19.55
N ASP A 154 18.50 21.84 18.78
CA ASP A 154 18.12 21.70 17.38
C ASP A 154 16.72 21.08 17.28
N SER A 155 15.73 21.93 16.98
CA SER A 155 14.35 21.50 16.80
C SER A 155 14.15 20.53 15.64
N ASN A 156 15.00 20.59 14.61
CA ASN A 156 14.92 19.67 13.46
C ASN A 156 15.43 18.28 13.85
N GLU A 157 16.47 18.19 14.67
CA GLU A 157 16.96 16.92 15.20
C GLU A 157 15.88 16.24 16.05
N VAL A 158 15.29 16.99 16.98
CA VAL A 158 14.18 16.50 17.83
C VAL A 158 13.03 16.02 16.96
N GLN A 159 12.56 16.85 16.04
CA GLN A 159 11.45 16.53 15.15
C GLN A 159 11.72 15.25 14.36
N SER A 160 12.88 15.17 13.72
CA SER A 160 13.28 14.01 12.90
C SER A 160 13.35 12.72 13.72
N TYR A 161 13.86 12.79 14.96
CA TYR A 161 13.93 11.63 15.85
C TYR A 161 12.54 11.10 16.18
N PHE A 162 11.61 11.97 16.61
CA PHE A 162 10.26 11.56 16.99
C PHE A 162 9.44 11.08 15.80
N GLU A 163 9.59 11.68 14.62
CA GLU A 163 8.99 11.19 13.38
C GLU A 163 9.45 9.76 13.05
N GLN A 164 10.75 9.54 13.01
CA GLN A 164 11.32 8.24 12.66
C GLN A 164 10.99 7.16 13.69
N TYR A 165 11.01 7.53 14.98
CA TYR A 165 10.69 6.59 16.05
C TYR A 165 9.22 6.17 15.98
N ALA A 166 8.30 7.13 15.80
CA ALA A 166 6.87 6.86 15.66
C ALA A 166 6.58 5.94 14.48
N VAL A 167 7.12 6.27 13.30
CA VAL A 167 6.94 5.45 12.09
C VAL A 167 7.47 4.04 12.30
N LYS A 168 8.69 3.90 12.82
CA LYS A 168 9.31 2.58 13.08
C LYS A 168 8.47 1.73 14.04
N TYR A 169 8.01 2.33 15.13
CA TYR A 169 7.17 1.66 16.12
C TYR A 169 5.84 1.22 15.52
N LEU A 170 5.13 2.14 14.86
CA LEU A 170 3.81 1.86 14.30
C LEU A 170 3.86 0.84 13.16
N ILE A 171 4.86 0.89 12.27
CA ILE A 171 5.02 -0.13 11.22
C ILE A 171 5.29 -1.50 11.84
N LYS A 172 6.11 -1.56 12.89
CA LYS A 172 6.32 -2.82 13.61
C LYS A 172 5.00 -3.33 14.19
N LYS A 173 4.24 -2.47 14.88
CA LYS A 173 2.94 -2.81 15.47
C LYS A 173 1.94 -3.30 14.42
N ILE A 174 1.82 -2.59 13.30
CA ILE A 174 0.97 -2.98 12.17
C ILE A 174 1.37 -4.36 11.62
N ASN A 175 2.66 -4.59 11.45
CA ASN A 175 3.15 -5.88 10.97
C ASN A 175 2.85 -7.01 11.99
N ASP A 176 3.04 -6.76 13.28
CA ASP A 176 2.74 -7.73 14.34
C ASP A 176 1.24 -8.07 14.37
N ASP A 177 0.36 -7.06 14.24
CA ASP A 177 -1.09 -7.26 14.17
C ASP A 177 -1.51 -8.07 12.92
N LEU A 178 -0.88 -7.83 11.76
CA LEU A 178 -1.13 -8.59 10.54
C LEU A 178 -0.62 -10.03 10.64
N LEU A 179 0.50 -10.24 11.34
CA LEU A 179 1.04 -11.58 11.61
C LEU A 179 0.10 -12.44 12.46
N LEU A 180 -0.70 -11.85 13.36
CA LEU A 180 -1.74 -12.58 14.10
C LEU A 180 -2.79 -13.20 13.18
N LEU A 181 -3.01 -12.61 12.00
CA LEU A 181 -3.86 -13.14 10.94
C LEU A 181 -3.10 -14.03 9.95
N ASN A 182 -1.83 -14.35 10.23
CA ASN A 182 -0.90 -15.05 9.33
C ASN A 182 -0.67 -14.33 7.98
N ILE A 183 -0.90 -13.03 7.92
CA ILE A 183 -0.63 -12.18 6.76
C ILE A 183 0.81 -11.68 6.84
N LYS A 184 1.61 -11.99 5.81
CA LYS A 184 3.04 -11.64 5.74
C LYS A 184 3.33 -10.87 4.47
N PHE A 185 4.14 -9.82 4.61
CA PHE A 185 4.66 -9.06 3.49
C PHE A 185 6.08 -9.50 3.14
N ASP A 186 6.35 -9.58 1.85
CA ASP A 186 7.68 -9.90 1.33
C ASP A 186 8.54 -8.62 1.27
N GLN A 187 7.90 -7.43 1.14
CA GLN A 187 8.58 -6.15 0.99
C GLN A 187 7.81 -4.99 1.63
N PHE A 188 8.55 -4.10 2.29
CA PHE A 188 8.10 -2.77 2.73
C PHE A 188 8.85 -1.71 1.92
N THR A 189 8.11 -0.90 1.16
CA THR A 189 8.68 0.20 0.37
C THR A 189 8.32 1.53 1.00
N PHE A 190 9.34 2.31 1.35
CA PHE A 190 9.21 3.59 2.05
C PHE A 190 9.22 4.75 1.04
N GLU A 191 8.25 5.67 1.15
CA GLU A 191 8.16 6.87 0.31
C GLU A 191 9.44 7.71 0.41
N SER A 192 9.98 7.89 1.61
CA SER A 192 11.22 8.62 1.85
C SER A 192 12.40 8.09 1.02
N LYS A 193 12.46 6.77 0.77
CA LYS A 193 13.49 6.17 -0.08
C LYS A 193 13.26 6.46 -1.57
N ILE A 194 12.00 6.47 -2.02
CA ILE A 194 11.63 6.83 -3.40
C ILE A 194 12.07 8.27 -3.69
N VAL A 195 11.75 9.19 -2.77
CA VAL A 195 12.15 10.60 -2.87
C VAL A 195 13.68 10.75 -2.84
N LYS A 196 14.36 10.13 -1.87
CA LYS A 196 15.82 10.19 -1.72
C LYS A 196 16.58 9.66 -2.94
N ASN A 197 16.04 8.66 -3.61
CA ASN A 197 16.62 8.07 -4.81
C ASN A 197 16.40 8.90 -6.08
N ASN A 198 15.79 10.07 -5.94
CA ASN A 198 15.51 11.02 -7.03
C ASN A 198 14.68 10.41 -8.17
N LEU A 199 13.81 9.45 -7.85
CA LEU A 199 13.01 8.75 -8.86
C LEU A 199 11.96 9.66 -9.48
N ILE A 200 11.40 10.60 -8.72
CA ILE A 200 10.41 11.56 -9.22
C ILE A 200 11.02 12.39 -10.37
N ASN A 201 12.23 12.94 -10.20
CA ASN A 201 12.89 13.70 -11.24
C ASN A 201 13.24 12.85 -12.48
N LYS A 202 13.58 11.56 -12.27
CA LYS A 202 13.80 10.64 -13.40
C LYS A 202 12.53 10.42 -14.21
N VAL A 203 11.40 10.17 -13.53
CA VAL A 203 10.10 10.02 -14.18
C VAL A 203 9.68 11.31 -14.87
N PHE A 204 9.83 12.45 -14.19
CA PHE A 204 9.56 13.76 -14.77
C PHE A 204 10.32 13.98 -16.09
N THR A 205 11.63 13.68 -16.11
CA THR A 205 12.45 13.81 -17.32
C THR A 205 11.92 12.92 -18.44
N ILE A 206 11.65 11.64 -18.15
CA ILE A 206 11.11 10.69 -19.14
C ILE A 206 9.77 11.19 -19.72
N LEU A 207 8.87 11.67 -18.86
CA LEU A 207 7.56 12.15 -19.28
C LEU A 207 7.67 13.45 -20.10
N LYS A 208 8.60 14.34 -19.72
CA LYS A 208 8.88 15.57 -20.46
C LYS A 208 9.44 15.30 -21.85
N ASP A 209 10.40 14.38 -21.97
CA ASP A 209 11.01 13.97 -23.25
C ASP A 209 9.96 13.35 -24.19
N LYS A 210 8.93 12.74 -23.63
CA LYS A 210 7.78 12.19 -24.38
C LYS A 210 6.67 13.21 -24.67
N ASN A 211 6.87 14.50 -24.33
CA ASN A 211 5.86 15.55 -24.45
C ASN A 211 4.55 15.27 -23.66
N LEU A 212 4.66 14.50 -22.58
CA LEU A 212 3.53 14.16 -21.70
C LEU A 212 3.35 15.14 -20.54
N ILE A 213 4.28 16.07 -20.33
CA ILE A 213 4.21 17.13 -19.34
C ILE A 213 4.14 18.48 -20.05
N TYR A 214 3.26 19.34 -19.58
CA TYR A 214 3.10 20.71 -20.08
C TYR A 214 2.71 21.66 -18.95
N GLU A 215 2.90 22.96 -19.16
CA GLU A 215 2.43 24.01 -18.26
C GLU A 215 0.96 24.36 -18.58
N GLY A 216 0.09 24.29 -17.58
CA GLY A 216 -1.34 24.54 -17.73
C GLY A 216 -2.03 24.93 -16.43
N ILE A 217 -3.31 25.20 -16.54
CA ILE A 217 -4.22 25.48 -15.43
C ILE A 217 -5.29 24.40 -15.45
N LEU A 218 -5.49 23.72 -14.32
CA LEU A 218 -6.61 22.78 -14.19
C LEU A 218 -7.93 23.53 -14.04
N ASP A 219 -8.99 22.90 -14.55
CA ASP A 219 -10.34 23.37 -14.30
C ASP A 219 -10.66 23.35 -12.79
N LYS A 220 -11.58 24.21 -12.39
CA LYS A 220 -12.05 24.26 -11.01
C LYS A 220 -12.64 22.92 -10.59
N PRO A 221 -12.18 22.33 -9.45
CA PRO A 221 -12.82 21.13 -8.89
C PRO A 221 -14.28 21.39 -8.52
N LEU A 222 -15.16 20.44 -8.81
CA LEU A 222 -16.59 20.54 -8.48
C LEU A 222 -16.89 20.70 -6.98
N THR A 223 -15.93 20.35 -6.13
CA THR A 223 -16.05 20.34 -4.66
C THR A 223 -15.56 21.61 -3.97
N VAL A 224 -15.04 22.58 -4.71
CA VAL A 224 -14.49 23.83 -4.16
C VAL A 224 -15.41 25.01 -4.54
N ASP A 225 -15.75 25.86 -3.58
CA ASP A 225 -16.55 27.05 -3.83
C ASP A 225 -15.83 28.05 -4.74
N SER A 226 -16.62 28.85 -5.50
CA SER A 226 -16.07 29.74 -6.53
C SER A 226 -15.18 30.84 -5.97
N GLU A 227 -15.41 31.23 -4.74
CA GLU A 227 -14.68 32.32 -4.08
C GLU A 227 -13.30 31.91 -3.55
N ASP A 228 -13.10 30.60 -3.30
CA ASP A 228 -11.86 30.06 -2.76
C ASP A 228 -10.90 29.47 -3.81
N TRP A 229 -11.34 29.43 -5.09
CA TRP A 229 -10.52 28.85 -6.15
C TRP A 229 -9.81 29.91 -6.98
N GLU A 230 -8.49 29.82 -7.04
CA GLU A 230 -7.66 30.65 -7.90
C GLU A 230 -6.99 29.81 -8.99
N PRO A 231 -7.05 30.27 -10.28
CA PRO A 231 -6.34 29.61 -11.35
C PRO A 231 -4.83 29.74 -11.16
N ARG A 232 -4.12 28.62 -11.04
CA ARG A 232 -2.67 28.60 -10.86
C ARG A 232 -2.02 27.77 -11.95
N LYS A 233 -1.02 28.35 -12.61
CA LYS A 233 -0.17 27.60 -13.53
C LYS A 233 0.66 26.59 -12.78
N GLN A 234 0.65 25.36 -13.30
CA GLN A 234 1.39 24.23 -12.73
C GLN A 234 1.79 23.27 -13.87
N LEU A 235 2.68 22.32 -13.58
CA LEU A 235 3.01 21.29 -14.55
C LEU A 235 1.98 20.18 -14.51
N LEU A 236 1.39 19.89 -15.66
CA LEU A 236 0.34 18.90 -15.82
C LEU A 236 0.83 17.71 -16.63
N PHE A 237 0.36 16.53 -16.27
CA PHE A 237 0.51 15.30 -17.04
C PHE A 237 -0.73 15.10 -17.94
N ARG A 238 -0.50 14.80 -19.21
CA ARG A 238 -1.54 14.57 -20.22
C ARG A 238 -2.23 13.22 -20.04
N SER A 239 -2.93 13.03 -18.91
CA SER A 239 -3.63 11.77 -18.63
C SER A 239 -4.85 11.56 -19.52
N THR A 240 -5.45 12.62 -20.08
CA THR A 240 -6.59 12.53 -20.98
C THR A 240 -6.27 11.74 -22.24
N ILE A 241 -5.04 11.74 -22.74
CA ILE A 241 -4.64 10.91 -23.89
C ILE A 241 -4.65 9.41 -23.59
N PHE A 242 -4.73 9.04 -22.29
CA PHE A 242 -4.84 7.67 -21.80
C PHE A 242 -6.22 7.34 -21.24
N SER A 243 -7.25 8.09 -21.66
CA SER A 243 -8.66 7.89 -21.29
C SER A 243 -9.00 8.27 -19.83
N ASP A 244 -8.23 9.18 -19.22
CA ASP A 244 -8.64 9.83 -17.97
C ASP A 244 -9.59 11.00 -18.30
N ASP A 245 -10.43 11.39 -17.34
CA ASP A 245 -11.40 12.48 -17.52
C ASP A 245 -10.73 13.85 -17.58
N ASN A 246 -9.64 14.06 -16.84
CA ASN A 246 -8.90 15.32 -16.76
C ASN A 246 -7.40 15.07 -16.63
N ASP A 247 -6.60 16.01 -17.16
CA ASP A 247 -5.15 16.00 -16.93
C ASP A 247 -4.82 16.16 -15.46
N ARG A 248 -3.71 15.59 -14.99
CA ARG A 248 -3.33 15.53 -13.58
C ARG A 248 -2.18 16.48 -13.27
N ALA A 249 -2.29 17.21 -12.16
CA ALA A 249 -1.17 18.00 -11.67
C ALA A 249 0.01 17.09 -11.29
N PHE A 250 1.17 17.33 -11.91
CA PHE A 250 2.40 16.62 -11.62
C PHE A 250 3.30 17.39 -10.65
N GLN A 251 3.38 18.72 -10.82
CA GLN A 251 4.09 19.62 -9.93
C GLN A 251 3.26 20.87 -9.68
N LYS A 252 3.15 21.29 -8.42
CA LYS A 252 2.42 22.48 -8.01
C LYS A 252 3.13 23.76 -8.46
N SER A 253 2.43 24.88 -8.44
CA SER A 253 2.96 26.22 -8.75
C SER A 253 4.14 26.65 -7.87
N ASN A 254 4.23 26.15 -6.65
CA ASN A 254 5.33 26.42 -5.71
C ASN A 254 6.54 25.49 -5.91
N GLY A 255 6.54 24.63 -6.92
CA GLY A 255 7.61 23.69 -7.22
C GLY A 255 7.55 22.36 -6.44
N GLU A 256 6.60 22.17 -5.55
CA GLU A 256 6.42 20.90 -4.83
C GLU A 256 5.82 19.83 -5.75
N TRP A 257 6.27 18.60 -5.57
CA TRP A 257 5.67 17.45 -6.25
C TRP A 257 4.29 17.14 -5.67
N THR A 258 3.39 16.68 -6.53
CA THR A 258 2.06 16.22 -6.11
C THR A 258 2.11 14.75 -5.67
N TYR A 259 1.05 14.27 -5.03
CA TYR A 259 0.88 12.83 -4.77
C TYR A 259 0.96 12.00 -6.05
N PHE A 260 0.37 12.48 -7.14
CA PHE A 260 0.44 11.81 -8.43
C PHE A 260 1.88 11.61 -8.93
N ALA A 261 2.77 12.57 -8.72
CA ALA A 261 4.17 12.43 -9.07
C ALA A 261 4.89 11.38 -8.22
N ASN A 262 4.55 11.30 -6.92
CA ASN A 262 5.09 10.27 -6.02
C ASN A 262 4.62 8.88 -6.44
N ASP A 263 3.32 8.72 -6.76
CA ASP A 263 2.75 7.46 -7.23
C ASP A 263 3.37 7.02 -8.56
N ALA A 264 3.55 7.95 -9.50
CA ALA A 264 4.22 7.67 -10.77
C ALA A 264 5.68 7.19 -10.56
N ALA A 265 6.41 7.79 -9.62
CA ALA A 265 7.77 7.36 -9.29
C ALA A 265 7.78 5.97 -8.63
N TYR A 266 6.81 5.68 -7.78
CA TYR A 266 6.67 4.38 -7.15
C TYR A 266 6.31 3.28 -8.16
N HIS A 267 5.37 3.52 -9.06
CA HIS A 267 5.06 2.59 -10.15
C HIS A 267 6.25 2.38 -11.08
N PHE A 268 7.02 3.43 -11.36
CA PHE A 268 8.26 3.31 -12.12
C PHE A 268 9.30 2.44 -11.39
N ASP A 269 9.39 2.52 -10.06
CA ASP A 269 10.23 1.64 -9.25
C ASP A 269 9.80 0.18 -9.39
N LYS A 270 8.48 -0.10 -9.31
CA LYS A 270 7.93 -1.46 -9.55
C LYS A 270 8.32 -1.98 -10.93
N TYR A 271 8.12 -1.16 -11.96
CA TYR A 271 8.52 -1.51 -13.33
C TYR A 271 10.02 -1.84 -13.43
N LYS A 272 10.88 -1.03 -12.82
CA LYS A 272 12.33 -1.27 -12.80
C LYS A 272 12.73 -2.55 -12.06
N ARG A 273 11.95 -2.97 -11.09
CA ARG A 273 12.11 -4.25 -10.38
C ARG A 273 11.64 -5.45 -11.21
N GLY A 274 11.07 -5.20 -12.41
CA GLY A 274 10.67 -6.21 -13.38
C GLY A 274 9.34 -6.87 -13.04
N TYR A 275 8.40 -6.15 -12.47
CA TYR A 275 7.02 -6.62 -12.34
C TYR A 275 6.22 -6.34 -13.62
N ASP A 276 5.37 -7.32 -13.99
CA ASP A 276 4.50 -7.27 -15.17
C ASP A 276 3.18 -6.52 -14.88
#